data_cebc1fd2fd51225d7e8091327d5bf8e7
#
_entry.id   cebc1fd2fd51225d7e8091327d5bf8e7
#
_cell.length_a   1.000
_cell.length_b   1.000
_cell.length_c   1.000
_cell.angle_alpha   90.00
_cell.angle_beta   90.00
_cell.angle_gamma   90.00
#
_symmetry.space_group_name_H-M   'P 1'
#
loop_
_entity.id
_entity.type
_entity.pdbx_description
1 polymer ?
#
loop_
_entity_poly.entity_id
_entity_poly.type
_entity_poly.pdbx_seq_one_letter_code
_entity_poly.pdbx_strand_id
1 'polypeptide(L)'
;MISVCVATYNGEKYIRQQLNSIRMQLGEDDEIVVSDDMSCDGTVSIIEGMNDSRIRIFKHENKYARFKIDYATHNFENALNHVKGDIVFLSDQDDVWLPNKVEVMMAALRHSDVVMSDCY
;
A
#
# COMPACT_ATOMS: atom_id res chain seq x y z
N MET A 1 -4.04 8.66 12.98
CA MET A 1 -3.01 7.84 12.32
C MET A 1 -3.55 7.27 11.02
N ILE A 2 -2.79 7.42 9.94
CA ILE A 2 -3.13 6.87 8.63
C ILE A 2 -2.33 5.59 8.41
N SER A 3 -3.00 4.56 7.89
CA SER A 3 -2.34 3.34 7.41
C SER A 3 -2.57 3.23 5.91
N VAL A 4 -1.50 3.06 5.15
CA VAL A 4 -1.58 2.81 3.71
C VAL A 4 -1.27 1.34 3.47
N CYS A 5 -2.22 0.62 2.88
CA CYS A 5 -2.03 -0.78 2.51
C CYS A 5 -1.55 -0.87 1.07
N VAL A 6 -0.43 -1.52 0.87
CA VAL A 6 0.15 -1.74 -0.46
C VAL A 6 0.27 -3.24 -0.69
N ALA A 7 -0.36 -3.72 -1.74
CA ALA A 7 -0.23 -5.12 -2.16
C ALA A 7 0.82 -5.20 -3.26
N THR A 8 1.83 -6.05 -3.08
CA THR A 8 2.92 -6.17 -4.04
C THR A 8 3.07 -7.60 -4.58
N TYR A 9 3.45 -7.69 -5.84
CA TYR A 9 3.85 -8.93 -6.49
C TYR A 9 4.70 -8.57 -7.71
N ASN A 10 6.00 -8.91 -7.66
CA ASN A 10 6.96 -8.66 -8.74
C ASN A 10 6.90 -7.23 -9.30
N GLY A 11 6.94 -6.24 -8.41
CA GLY A 11 6.82 -4.83 -8.75
C GLY A 11 8.12 -4.03 -8.69
N GLU A 12 9.28 -4.65 -8.89
CA GLU A 12 10.57 -3.98 -8.72
C GLU A 12 10.74 -2.73 -9.60
N LYS A 13 10.05 -2.67 -10.74
CA LYS A 13 10.15 -1.52 -11.65
C LYS A 13 9.46 -0.27 -11.12
N TYR A 14 8.44 -0.43 -10.28
CA TYR A 14 7.55 0.66 -9.88
C TYR A 14 7.55 0.95 -8.39
N ILE A 15 7.93 -0.03 -7.57
CA ILE A 15 7.69 0.03 -6.12
C ILE A 15 8.41 1.21 -5.45
N ARG A 16 9.63 1.53 -5.87
CA ARG A 16 10.36 2.65 -5.29
C ARG A 16 9.65 3.98 -5.53
N GLN A 17 9.25 4.23 -6.77
CA GLN A 17 8.56 5.46 -7.15
C GLN A 17 7.22 5.57 -6.43
N GLN A 18 6.47 4.49 -6.38
CA GLN A 18 5.18 4.44 -5.70
C GLN A 18 5.34 4.75 -4.21
N LEU A 19 6.21 4.03 -3.51
CA LEU A 19 6.39 4.23 -2.07
C LEU A 19 6.93 5.63 -1.76
N ASN A 20 7.81 6.17 -2.60
CA ASN A 20 8.26 7.55 -2.44
C ASN A 20 7.10 8.54 -2.54
N SER A 21 6.18 8.33 -3.49
CA SER A 21 5.02 9.22 -3.65
C SER A 21 4.07 9.16 -2.45
N ILE A 22 3.98 8.01 -1.80
CA ILE A 22 3.14 7.82 -0.61
C ILE A 22 3.81 8.45 0.62
N ARG A 23 5.05 8.09 0.89
CA ARG A 23 5.71 8.52 2.12
C ARG A 23 5.99 10.01 2.20
N MET A 24 6.06 10.70 1.06
CA MET A 24 6.16 12.16 1.02
C MET A 24 4.93 12.85 1.59
N GLN A 25 3.79 12.17 1.64
CA GLN A 25 2.52 12.71 2.10
C GLN A 25 2.16 12.26 3.52
N LEU A 26 2.94 11.39 4.12
CA LEU A 26 2.66 10.84 5.44
C LEU A 26 3.50 11.52 6.53
N GLY A 27 2.94 11.56 7.74
CA GLY A 27 3.64 12.03 8.94
C GLY A 27 4.43 10.92 9.63
N GLU A 28 5.12 11.27 10.70
CA GLU A 28 5.95 10.33 11.45
C GLU A 28 5.14 9.23 12.13
N ASP A 29 3.90 9.53 12.49
CA ASP A 29 3.02 8.59 13.19
C ASP A 29 2.18 7.73 12.22
N ASP A 30 2.28 7.99 10.93
CA ASP A 30 1.57 7.22 9.92
C ASP A 30 2.38 5.99 9.52
N GLU A 31 1.74 5.03 8.86
CA GLU A 31 2.40 3.79 8.47
C GLU A 31 2.07 3.36 7.04
N ILE A 32 2.98 2.59 6.46
CA ILE A 32 2.75 1.88 5.21
C ILE A 32 2.85 0.38 5.53
N VAL A 33 1.77 -0.35 5.28
CA VAL A 33 1.72 -1.80 5.48
C VAL A 33 1.76 -2.46 4.12
N VAL A 34 2.87 -3.12 3.83
CA VAL A 34 3.08 -3.83 2.57
C VAL A 34 2.79 -5.30 2.79
N SER A 35 1.90 -5.86 1.98
CA SER A 35 1.72 -7.31 1.91
C SER A 35 2.29 -7.79 0.57
N ASP A 36 3.35 -8.59 0.63
CA ASP A 36 4.03 -9.11 -0.54
C ASP A 36 3.64 -10.55 -0.79
N ASP A 37 3.14 -10.80 -1.99
CA ASP A 37 2.66 -12.12 -2.40
C ASP A 37 3.80 -12.95 -3.01
N MET A 38 4.84 -13.18 -2.23
CA MET A 38 6.01 -14.01 -2.57
C MET A 38 6.68 -13.56 -3.88
N SER A 39 7.05 -12.28 -3.97
CA SER A 39 7.79 -11.77 -5.12
C SER A 39 9.09 -12.53 -5.34
N CYS A 40 9.38 -12.84 -6.59
CA CYS A 40 10.61 -13.52 -7.00
C CYS A 40 11.68 -12.55 -7.49
N ASP A 41 11.33 -11.28 -7.66
CA ASP A 41 12.25 -10.22 -8.11
C ASP A 41 12.80 -9.41 -6.94
N GLY A 42 13.35 -8.23 -7.22
CA GLY A 42 13.94 -7.34 -6.21
C GLY A 42 12.96 -6.51 -5.40
N THR A 43 11.65 -6.74 -5.50
CA THR A 43 10.63 -5.92 -4.82
C THR A 43 10.89 -5.75 -3.33
N VAL A 44 11.00 -6.85 -2.59
CA VAL A 44 11.19 -6.81 -1.13
C VAL A 44 12.53 -6.16 -0.77
N SER A 45 13.60 -6.49 -1.50
CA SER A 45 14.91 -5.92 -1.26
C SER A 45 14.92 -4.39 -1.45
N ILE A 46 14.20 -3.89 -2.45
CA ILE A 46 14.08 -2.45 -2.69
C ILE A 46 13.37 -1.78 -1.52
N ILE A 47 12.28 -2.37 -1.04
CA ILE A 47 11.51 -1.82 0.08
C ILE A 47 12.37 -1.79 1.36
N GLU A 48 13.04 -2.89 1.66
CA GLU A 48 13.93 -2.96 2.83
C GLU A 48 15.05 -1.94 2.74
N GLY A 49 15.60 -1.72 1.54
CA GLY A 49 16.66 -0.76 1.30
C GLY A 49 16.25 0.70 1.47
N MET A 50 14.96 1.00 1.54
CA MET A 50 14.48 2.37 1.76
C MET A 50 14.69 2.84 3.21
N ASN A 51 14.89 1.91 4.14
CA ASN A 51 15.20 2.19 5.55
C ASN A 51 14.21 3.16 6.22
N ASP A 52 12.93 3.03 5.93
CA ASP A 52 11.87 3.84 6.52
C ASP A 52 11.15 3.03 7.58
N SER A 53 11.26 3.45 8.84
CA SER A 53 10.66 2.74 9.98
C SER A 53 9.14 2.71 9.94
N ARG A 54 8.50 3.56 9.13
CA ARG A 54 7.05 3.56 8.94
C ARG A 54 6.56 2.44 8.05
N ILE A 55 7.47 1.81 7.28
CA ILE A 55 7.13 0.72 6.36
C ILE A 55 7.30 -0.62 7.06
N ARG A 56 6.22 -1.41 7.07
CA ARG A 56 6.24 -2.78 7.58
C ARG A 56 5.86 -3.73 6.45
N ILE A 57 6.61 -4.80 6.29
CA ILE A 57 6.41 -5.77 5.21
C ILE A 57 5.93 -7.09 5.80
N PHE A 58 4.84 -7.62 5.25
CA PHE A 58 4.30 -8.93 5.60
C PHE A 58 4.24 -9.80 4.36
N LYS A 59 4.68 -11.03 4.47
CA LYS A 59 4.61 -11.98 3.37
C LYS A 59 3.25 -12.66 3.37
N HIS A 60 2.73 -12.90 2.18
CA HIS A 60 1.47 -13.59 2.00
C HIS A 60 1.63 -14.67 0.92
N GLU A 61 1.02 -15.84 1.15
CA GLU A 61 1.04 -16.93 0.19
C GLU A 61 -0.38 -17.24 -0.26
N ASN A 62 -0.66 -17.10 -1.56
CA ASN A 62 -1.99 -17.32 -2.14
C ASN A 62 -2.21 -18.78 -2.50
N LYS A 63 -2.38 -19.64 -1.50
CA LYS A 63 -2.56 -21.10 -1.72
C LYS A 63 -3.91 -21.45 -2.32
N TYR A 64 -4.93 -20.63 -2.13
CA TYR A 64 -6.31 -20.96 -2.45
C TYR A 64 -6.95 -20.08 -3.51
N ALA A 65 -6.20 -19.16 -4.09
CA ALA A 65 -6.72 -18.26 -5.12
C ALA A 65 -6.94 -19.02 -6.43
N ARG A 66 -8.15 -18.89 -7.01
CA ARG A 66 -8.51 -19.54 -8.28
C ARG A 66 -8.26 -18.64 -9.50
N PHE A 67 -8.34 -17.33 -9.30
CA PHE A 67 -8.23 -16.32 -10.35
C PHE A 67 -7.27 -15.22 -9.92
N LYS A 68 -6.70 -14.48 -10.88
CA LYS A 68 -5.76 -13.38 -10.59
C LYS A 68 -6.35 -12.30 -9.69
N ILE A 69 -7.65 -12.02 -9.82
CA ILE A 69 -8.33 -11.04 -8.99
C ILE A 69 -8.33 -11.46 -7.52
N ASP A 70 -8.40 -12.76 -7.26
CA ASP A 70 -8.36 -13.30 -5.91
C ASP A 70 -7.00 -13.07 -5.25
N TYR A 71 -5.91 -13.10 -6.01
CA TYR A 71 -4.57 -12.83 -5.50
C TYR A 71 -4.47 -11.43 -4.91
N ALA A 72 -4.93 -10.42 -5.67
CA ALA A 72 -4.88 -9.04 -5.21
C ALA A 72 -5.79 -8.84 -3.97
N THR A 73 -7.00 -9.40 -4.00
CA THR A 73 -7.95 -9.29 -2.88
C THR A 73 -7.37 -9.90 -1.60
N HIS A 74 -6.84 -11.12 -1.67
CA HIS A 74 -6.26 -11.79 -0.50
C HIS A 74 -5.02 -11.07 0.01
N ASN A 75 -4.23 -10.51 -0.89
CA ASN A 75 -3.03 -9.77 -0.53
C ASN A 75 -3.40 -8.48 0.23
N PHE A 76 -4.42 -7.74 -0.23
CA PHE A 76 -4.92 -6.58 0.49
C PHE A 76 -5.53 -6.95 1.84
N GLU A 77 -6.27 -8.04 1.91
CA GLU A 77 -6.82 -8.54 3.18
C GLU A 77 -5.70 -8.81 4.19
N ASN A 78 -4.60 -9.41 3.74
CA ASN A 78 -3.46 -9.65 4.62
C ASN A 78 -2.88 -8.33 5.15
N ALA A 79 -2.75 -7.33 4.30
CA ALA A 79 -2.31 -6.00 4.73
C ALA A 79 -3.29 -5.38 5.73
N LEU A 80 -4.59 -5.45 5.44
CA LEU A 80 -5.63 -4.90 6.30
C LEU A 80 -5.63 -5.52 7.70
N ASN A 81 -5.26 -6.79 7.82
CA ASN A 81 -5.19 -7.46 9.11
C ASN A 81 -4.06 -6.93 10.01
N HIS A 82 -3.15 -6.14 9.46
CA HIS A 82 -2.00 -5.62 10.19
C HIS A 82 -2.02 -4.11 10.41
N VAL A 83 -3.06 -3.40 9.95
CA VAL A 83 -3.15 -1.95 10.11
C VAL A 83 -3.40 -1.54 11.54
N LYS A 84 -2.85 -0.41 11.95
CA LYS A 84 -3.03 0.17 13.28
C LYS A 84 -3.76 1.51 13.24
N GLY A 85 -3.86 2.13 12.07
CA GLY A 85 -4.46 3.45 11.93
C GLY A 85 -5.98 3.42 11.84
N ASP A 86 -6.58 4.58 12.09
CA ASP A 86 -8.04 4.77 12.03
C ASP A 86 -8.52 4.98 10.60
N ILE A 87 -7.64 5.51 9.76
CA ILE A 87 -7.91 5.81 8.36
C ILE A 87 -7.01 4.95 7.50
N VAL A 88 -7.61 4.25 6.54
CA VAL A 88 -6.88 3.29 5.70
C VAL A 88 -7.00 3.70 4.24
N PHE A 89 -5.85 3.76 3.56
CA PHE A 89 -5.76 3.93 2.12
C PHE A 89 -5.32 2.61 1.49
N LEU A 90 -5.86 2.29 0.32
CA LEU A 90 -5.43 1.14 -0.47
C LEU A 90 -4.66 1.63 -1.69
N SER A 91 -3.53 1.02 -1.99
CA SER A 91 -2.70 1.38 -3.14
C SER A 91 -2.13 0.14 -3.82
N ASP A 92 -2.35 0.00 -5.11
CA ASP A 92 -1.71 -1.03 -5.92
C ASP A 92 -0.24 -0.66 -6.18
N GLN A 93 0.58 -1.66 -6.48
CA GLN A 93 2.03 -1.50 -6.58
C GLN A 93 2.53 -0.57 -7.68
N ASP A 94 1.68 -0.27 -8.67
CA ASP A 94 2.02 0.59 -9.81
C ASP A 94 1.32 1.96 -9.76
N ASP A 95 0.63 2.26 -8.65
CA ASP A 95 -0.08 3.53 -8.45
C ASP A 95 0.85 4.59 -7.85
N VAL A 96 1.32 5.51 -8.68
CA VAL A 96 2.06 6.69 -8.19
C VAL A 96 1.06 7.75 -7.76
N TRP A 97 1.16 8.17 -6.51
CA TRP A 97 0.23 9.15 -5.94
C TRP A 97 0.61 10.58 -6.35
N LEU A 98 -0.40 11.38 -6.70
CA LEU A 98 -0.20 12.81 -6.90
C LEU A 98 0.12 13.49 -5.57
N PRO A 99 0.90 14.61 -5.58
CA PRO A 99 1.40 15.21 -4.34
C PRO A 99 0.36 15.65 -3.33
N ASN A 100 -0.89 15.83 -3.73
CA ASN A 100 -1.97 16.29 -2.85
C ASN A 100 -3.03 15.22 -2.58
N LYS A 101 -2.75 13.95 -2.91
CA LYS A 101 -3.76 12.89 -2.80
C LYS A 101 -4.28 12.72 -1.37
N VAL A 102 -3.41 12.64 -0.40
CA VAL A 102 -3.78 12.43 1.00
C VAL A 102 -4.63 13.60 1.49
N GLU A 103 -4.21 14.84 1.20
CA GLU A 103 -4.94 16.04 1.60
C GLU A 103 -6.34 16.07 1.02
N VAL A 104 -6.48 15.81 -0.28
CA VAL A 104 -7.78 15.82 -0.98
C VAL A 104 -8.69 14.71 -0.45
N MET A 105 -8.16 13.50 -0.28
CA MET A 105 -8.95 12.37 0.22
C MET A 105 -9.37 12.57 1.67
N MET A 106 -8.51 13.13 2.51
CA MET A 106 -8.86 13.42 3.89
C MET A 106 -9.96 14.48 3.99
N ALA A 107 -9.92 15.49 3.14
CA ALA A 107 -10.98 16.51 3.09
C ALA A 107 -12.32 15.88 2.68
N ALA A 108 -12.31 14.97 1.72
CA ALA A 108 -13.51 14.26 1.28
C ALA A 108 -14.08 13.33 2.36
N LEU A 109 -13.22 12.68 3.15
CA LEU A 109 -13.62 11.78 4.24
C LEU A 109 -14.37 12.48 5.37
N ARG A 110 -14.26 13.81 5.47
CA ARG A 110 -15.03 14.57 6.47
C ARG A 110 -16.54 14.48 6.22
N HIS A 111 -16.95 14.14 5.00
CA HIS A 111 -18.35 14.08 4.57
C HIS A 111 -18.78 12.67 4.15
N SER A 112 -17.90 11.69 4.21
CA SER A 112 -18.16 10.32 3.76
C SER A 112 -17.29 9.33 4.52
N ASP A 113 -17.78 8.11 4.70
CA ASP A 113 -17.01 7.04 5.33
C ASP A 113 -16.03 6.37 4.37
N VAL A 114 -16.33 6.42 3.07
CA VAL A 114 -15.50 5.83 2.01
C VAL A 114 -15.37 6.82 0.87
N VAL A 115 -14.15 6.98 0.38
CA VAL A 115 -13.85 7.85 -0.77
C VAL A 115 -13.05 7.07 -1.79
N MET A 116 -13.40 7.22 -3.05
CA MET A 116 -12.67 6.62 -4.17
C MET A 116 -12.12 7.73 -5.06
N SER A 117 -10.94 7.52 -5.61
CA SER A 117 -10.34 8.44 -6.57
C SER A 117 -10.03 7.72 -7.88
N ASP A 118 -10.00 8.47 -8.97
CA ASP A 118 -9.63 7.92 -10.26
C ASP A 118 -8.14 7.56 -10.29
N CYS A 119 -7.83 6.47 -10.99
CA CYS A 119 -6.46 6.04 -11.25
C CYS A 119 -6.02 6.57 -12.61
N TYR A 120 -4.87 7.19 -12.65
CA TYR A 120 -4.28 7.69 -13.89
C TYR A 120 -2.98 6.98 -14.18
#